data_d1fb74bca2ed574539dfa7cf2799912f
#
_entry.id   d1fb74bca2ed574539dfa7cf2799912f
#
_cell.length_a   1.000
_cell.length_b   1.000
_cell.length_c   1.000
_cell.angle_alpha   90.00
_cell.angle_beta   90.00
_cell.angle_gamma   90.00
#
_symmetry.space_group_name_H-M   'P 1'
#
loop_
_entity.id
_entity.type
_entity.pdbx_description
1 polymer ?
#
loop_
_entity_poly.entity_id
_entity_poly.type
_entity_poly.pdbx_seq_one_letter_code
_entity_poly.pdbx_strand_id
1 'polypeptide(L)'
;FRGRHDFHNLKVIAKNQRMGMPVQEEAFSLIGNFDPGQLKLWLQGGLAASEEKRPRKDDELSVLRETYEATAEFEQDDGGDYGPALVALRMDALIDRAYYAWFVRVMKRHGYDSLITYAEHEVDLINLRMSLRGRKQGLDAKIMASVFLPGGTIAALDLTEAYSRDEALKELFKSSPFESLAIQGIKLTAERASLTSWEKACDD
;
A
#
# COMPACT_ATOMS: atom_id res chain seq x y z
N PHE A 1 9.23 7.35 -11.39
CA PHE A 1 9.13 7.40 -9.92
C PHE A 1 9.81 6.19 -9.27
N ARG A 2 11.13 6.27 -9.14
CA ARG A 2 11.95 5.16 -8.63
C ARG A 2 11.63 4.81 -7.18
N GLY A 3 11.27 5.79 -6.35
CA GLY A 3 10.91 5.56 -4.94
C GLY A 3 9.79 4.53 -4.74
N ARG A 4 8.81 4.43 -5.66
CA ARG A 4 7.79 3.37 -5.60
C ARG A 4 8.40 1.97 -5.53
N HIS A 5 9.51 1.76 -6.25
CA HIS A 5 10.23 0.49 -6.27
C HIS A 5 10.99 0.24 -4.98
N ASP A 6 11.50 1.28 -4.32
CA ASP A 6 12.17 1.15 -3.03
C ASP A 6 11.17 0.78 -1.92
N PHE A 7 9.97 1.36 -1.93
CA PHE A 7 8.89 0.95 -1.02
C PHE A 7 8.34 -0.46 -1.36
N HIS A 8 8.32 -0.88 -2.63
CA HIS A 8 8.06 -2.27 -2.98
C HIS A 8 9.11 -3.20 -2.38
N ASN A 9 10.40 -2.88 -2.51
CA ASN A 9 11.50 -3.64 -1.92
C ASN A 9 11.38 -3.70 -0.40
N LEU A 10 10.97 -2.61 0.25
CA LEU A 10 10.66 -2.58 1.67
C LEU A 10 9.56 -3.59 2.05
N LYS A 11 8.46 -3.69 1.25
CA LYS A 11 7.41 -4.70 1.47
C LYS A 11 7.96 -6.12 1.41
N VAL A 12 8.80 -6.40 0.42
CA VAL A 12 9.45 -7.71 0.27
C VAL A 12 10.32 -8.04 1.49
N ILE A 13 11.16 -7.10 1.93
CA ILE A 13 12.05 -7.27 3.09
C ILE A 13 11.25 -7.52 4.36
N ALA A 14 10.29 -6.65 4.68
CA ALA A 14 9.51 -6.72 5.90
C ALA A 14 8.68 -8.01 6.00
N LYS A 15 8.00 -8.40 4.91
CA LYS A 15 7.20 -9.63 4.88
C LYS A 15 8.05 -10.89 5.05
N ASN A 16 9.18 -10.97 4.36
CA ASN A 16 10.05 -12.15 4.48
C ASN A 16 10.69 -12.25 5.87
N GLN A 17 11.05 -11.11 6.47
CA GLN A 17 11.54 -11.11 7.85
C GLN A 17 10.48 -11.67 8.80
N ARG A 18 9.24 -11.18 8.70
CA ARG A 18 8.14 -11.69 9.54
C ARG A 18 7.90 -13.19 9.36
N MET A 19 7.98 -13.68 8.12
CA MET A 19 7.76 -15.11 7.83
C MET A 19 8.98 -16.00 8.16
N GLY A 20 10.11 -15.41 8.58
CA GLY A 20 11.36 -16.14 8.78
C GLY A 20 11.89 -16.80 7.49
N MET A 21 11.49 -16.27 6.33
CA MET A 21 11.84 -16.83 5.03
C MET A 21 12.98 -16.04 4.38
N PRO A 22 13.90 -16.72 3.66
CA PRO A 22 14.88 -16.01 2.86
C PRO A 22 14.19 -15.22 1.77
N VAL A 23 14.65 -13.99 1.55
CA VAL A 23 14.15 -13.16 0.45
C VAL A 23 14.67 -13.74 -0.87
N GLN A 24 13.78 -14.01 -1.81
CA GLN A 24 14.13 -14.40 -3.17
C GLN A 24 14.54 -13.15 -3.94
N GLU A 25 15.71 -13.19 -4.60
CA GLU A 25 16.25 -12.03 -5.32
C GLU A 25 15.32 -11.56 -6.45
N GLU A 26 14.60 -12.48 -7.08
CA GLU A 26 13.64 -12.19 -8.15
C GLU A 26 12.42 -11.41 -7.69
N ALA A 27 12.16 -11.36 -6.38
CA ALA A 27 11.07 -10.56 -5.80
C ALA A 27 11.41 -9.06 -5.73
N PHE A 28 12.69 -8.70 -5.86
CA PHE A 28 13.11 -7.32 -5.81
C PHE A 28 12.95 -6.59 -7.14
N SER A 29 12.57 -5.33 -7.05
CA SER A 29 12.65 -4.40 -8.18
C SER A 29 14.04 -3.76 -8.22
N LEU A 30 14.71 -3.86 -9.36
CA LEU A 30 16.03 -3.26 -9.61
C LEU A 30 15.96 -1.82 -10.12
N ILE A 31 14.74 -1.25 -10.25
CA ILE A 31 14.53 0.09 -10.82
C ILE A 31 14.54 1.18 -9.74
N GLY A 32 14.61 0.83 -8.47
CA GLY A 32 14.62 1.76 -7.33
C GLY A 32 15.80 2.74 -7.35
N ASN A 33 15.84 3.62 -6.35
CA ASN A 33 16.95 4.52 -6.10
C ASN A 33 18.09 3.82 -5.35
N PHE A 34 17.76 2.74 -4.64
CA PHE A 34 18.70 1.96 -3.82
C PHE A 34 18.85 0.55 -4.37
N ASP A 35 20.07 0.01 -4.29
CA ASP A 35 20.29 -1.41 -4.50
C ASP A 35 19.54 -2.22 -3.42
N PRO A 36 18.73 -3.22 -3.80
CA PRO A 36 17.89 -3.94 -2.84
C PRO A 36 18.68 -4.66 -1.74
N GLY A 37 19.86 -5.20 -2.07
CA GLY A 37 20.74 -5.87 -1.09
C GLY A 37 21.32 -4.89 -0.08
N GLN A 38 21.76 -3.73 -0.56
CA GLN A 38 22.25 -2.65 0.30
C GLN A 38 21.12 -2.07 1.16
N LEU A 39 19.92 -1.86 0.59
CA LEU A 39 18.74 -1.40 1.31
C LEU A 39 18.41 -2.36 2.46
N LYS A 40 18.39 -3.67 2.18
CA LYS A 40 18.13 -4.71 3.18
C LYS A 40 19.15 -4.64 4.32
N LEU A 41 20.44 -4.63 4.00
CA LEU A 41 21.52 -4.56 5.01
C LEU A 41 21.40 -3.31 5.88
N TRP A 42 21.10 -2.18 5.28
CA TRP A 42 20.95 -0.91 5.98
C TRP A 42 19.72 -0.91 6.90
N LEU A 43 18.57 -1.39 6.44
CA LEU A 43 17.36 -1.50 7.24
C LEU A 43 17.57 -2.42 8.44
N GLN A 44 18.27 -3.52 8.27
CA GLN A 44 18.57 -4.51 9.32
C GLN A 44 19.73 -4.10 10.25
N GLY A 45 20.26 -2.87 10.13
CA GLY A 45 21.33 -2.35 10.97
C GLY A 45 22.74 -2.85 10.62
N GLY A 46 22.90 -3.54 9.47
CA GLY A 46 24.16 -4.13 9.01
C GLY A 46 25.15 -3.16 8.38
N LEU A 47 24.74 -1.98 8.00
CA LEU A 47 25.61 -0.89 7.55
C LEU A 47 25.53 0.23 8.59
N ALA A 48 26.61 0.48 9.30
CA ALA A 48 26.77 1.73 10.03
C ALA A 48 26.51 2.85 9.02
N ALA A 49 25.46 3.64 9.23
CA ALA A 49 25.25 4.85 8.45
C ALA A 49 26.56 5.63 8.57
N SER A 50 27.28 5.77 7.45
CA SER A 50 28.45 6.63 7.42
C SER A 50 27.97 7.97 7.99
N GLU A 51 28.58 8.45 9.05
CA GLU A 51 28.15 9.61 9.86
C GLU A 51 28.03 10.92 9.06
N GLU A 52 28.31 10.89 7.77
CA GLU A 52 28.50 12.07 6.94
C GLU A 52 27.23 12.81 6.51
N LYS A 53 26.05 12.20 6.57
CA LYS A 53 24.80 12.97 6.40
C LYS A 53 23.66 12.25 7.14
N ARG A 54 23.27 12.75 8.31
CA ARG A 54 21.95 12.43 8.86
C ARG A 54 20.91 12.78 7.80
N PRO A 55 20.13 11.79 7.28
CA PRO A 55 19.12 12.08 6.29
C PRO A 55 18.16 13.13 6.85
N ARG A 56 17.76 14.08 6.01
CA ARG A 56 16.73 15.04 6.41
C ARG A 56 15.45 14.28 6.70
N LYS A 57 14.65 14.74 7.66
CA LYS A 57 13.39 14.08 8.09
C LYS A 57 12.40 13.77 6.95
N ASP A 58 12.59 14.38 5.78
CA ASP A 58 11.80 14.17 4.57
C ASP A 58 12.58 13.42 3.48
N ASP A 59 13.76 12.89 3.79
CA ASP A 59 14.51 12.08 2.86
C ASP A 59 13.86 10.71 2.73
N GLU A 60 13.80 10.18 1.52
CA GLU A 60 13.23 8.87 1.22
C GLU A 60 13.78 7.78 2.14
N LEU A 61 15.09 7.80 2.36
CA LEU A 61 15.77 6.81 3.19
C LEU A 61 15.30 6.85 4.64
N SER A 62 15.07 8.04 5.22
CA SER A 62 14.51 8.18 6.56
C SER A 62 13.12 7.62 6.65
N VAL A 63 12.27 7.91 5.65
CA VAL A 63 10.89 7.40 5.63
C VAL A 63 10.88 5.89 5.48
N LEU A 64 11.74 5.31 4.63
CA LEU A 64 11.90 3.86 4.49
C LEU A 64 12.28 3.21 5.82
N ARG A 65 13.22 3.81 6.56
CA ARG A 65 13.67 3.28 7.84
C ARG A 65 12.59 3.37 8.92
N GLU A 66 11.99 4.54 9.10
CA GLU A 66 10.89 4.74 10.06
C GLU A 66 9.74 3.76 9.79
N THR A 67 9.42 3.58 8.48
CA THR A 67 8.37 2.64 8.07
C THR A 67 8.76 1.19 8.36
N TYR A 68 10.01 0.82 8.11
CA TYR A 68 10.50 -0.53 8.42
C TYR A 68 10.45 -0.82 9.93
N GLU A 69 10.90 0.12 10.75
CA GLU A 69 10.85 0.01 12.21
C GLU A 69 9.39 -0.14 12.70
N ALA A 70 8.45 0.60 12.10
CA ALA A 70 7.03 0.46 12.41
C ALA A 70 6.45 -0.91 12.01
N THR A 71 7.03 -1.62 11.02
CA THR A 71 6.57 -2.98 10.67
C THR A 71 6.88 -4.00 11.78
N ALA A 72 7.81 -3.73 12.69
CA ALA A 72 8.11 -4.62 13.82
C ALA A 72 6.91 -4.77 14.77
N GLU A 73 6.00 -3.80 14.82
CA GLU A 73 4.77 -3.90 15.61
C GLU A 73 3.89 -5.08 15.19
N PHE A 74 4.02 -5.53 13.93
CA PHE A 74 3.30 -6.67 13.41
C PHE A 74 4.00 -8.02 13.63
N GLU A 75 5.19 -8.06 14.21
CA GLU A 75 5.91 -9.34 14.41
C GLU A 75 5.17 -10.31 15.33
N GLN A 76 4.45 -9.76 16.33
CA GLN A 76 3.67 -10.54 17.29
C GLN A 76 2.17 -10.62 16.97
N ASP A 77 1.71 -9.88 15.94
CA ASP A 77 0.32 -9.92 15.52
C ASP A 77 0.04 -11.20 14.71
N ASP A 78 -0.83 -12.05 15.21
CA ASP A 78 -1.25 -13.29 14.52
C ASP A 78 -2.44 -13.08 13.56
N GLY A 79 -3.01 -11.87 13.53
CA GLY A 79 -4.18 -11.51 12.73
C GLY A 79 -5.50 -12.02 13.31
N GLY A 80 -5.49 -12.62 14.50
CA GLY A 80 -6.69 -13.15 15.16
C GLY A 80 -7.45 -14.14 14.28
N ASP A 81 -8.78 -13.99 14.21
CA ASP A 81 -9.67 -14.87 13.43
C ASP A 81 -9.40 -14.87 11.91
N TYR A 82 -8.68 -13.87 11.40
CA TYR A 82 -8.39 -13.69 9.96
C TYR A 82 -6.96 -14.12 9.58
N GLY A 83 -6.12 -14.43 10.57
CA GLY A 83 -4.81 -15.01 10.39
C GLY A 83 -3.79 -14.15 9.65
N PRO A 84 -2.71 -14.77 9.13
CA PRO A 84 -1.57 -14.05 8.53
C PRO A 84 -1.91 -13.15 7.34
N ALA A 85 -3.00 -13.45 6.62
CA ALA A 85 -3.43 -12.65 5.47
C ALA A 85 -3.83 -11.23 5.87
N LEU A 86 -4.51 -11.05 7.01
CA LEU A 86 -4.85 -9.73 7.52
C LEU A 86 -3.60 -8.95 7.92
N VAL A 87 -2.65 -9.62 8.58
CA VAL A 87 -1.39 -8.98 8.97
C VAL A 87 -0.62 -8.49 7.75
N ALA A 88 -0.52 -9.33 6.71
CA ALA A 88 0.12 -8.93 5.45
C ALA A 88 -0.57 -7.72 4.81
N LEU A 89 -1.91 -7.68 4.82
CA LEU A 89 -2.70 -6.57 4.29
C LEU A 89 -2.45 -5.28 5.08
N ARG A 90 -2.40 -5.35 6.42
CA ARG A 90 -2.08 -4.20 7.29
C ARG A 90 -0.66 -3.69 7.06
N MET A 91 0.31 -4.58 6.90
CA MET A 91 1.69 -4.20 6.58
C MET A 91 1.77 -3.50 5.21
N ASP A 92 1.09 -4.02 4.19
CA ASP A 92 1.01 -3.36 2.89
C ASP A 92 0.41 -1.95 3.01
N ALA A 93 -0.70 -1.82 3.74
CA ALA A 93 -1.35 -0.53 3.94
C ALA A 93 -0.46 0.47 4.70
N LEU A 94 0.30 0.02 5.71
CA LEU A 94 1.26 0.86 6.43
C LEU A 94 2.33 1.40 5.48
N ILE A 95 2.92 0.54 4.67
CA ILE A 95 4.00 0.91 3.76
C ILE A 95 3.48 1.81 2.62
N ASP A 96 2.31 1.49 2.04
CA ASP A 96 1.68 2.34 1.02
C ASP A 96 1.32 3.72 1.57
N ARG A 97 0.79 3.79 2.78
CA ARG A 97 0.50 5.06 3.46
C ARG A 97 1.75 5.93 3.60
N ALA A 98 2.87 5.32 4.02
CA ALA A 98 4.14 6.03 4.15
C ALA A 98 4.65 6.54 2.79
N TYR A 99 4.58 5.70 1.75
CA TYR A 99 4.95 6.06 0.38
C TYR A 99 4.14 7.25 -0.14
N TYR A 100 2.80 7.18 -0.10
CA TYR A 100 1.97 8.25 -0.66
C TYR A 100 2.07 9.54 0.14
N ALA A 101 2.20 9.46 1.47
CA ALA A 101 2.44 10.63 2.30
C ALA A 101 3.79 11.30 1.96
N TRP A 102 4.84 10.53 1.75
CA TRP A 102 6.14 11.02 1.29
C TRP A 102 6.06 11.61 -0.12
N PHE A 103 5.48 10.87 -1.06
CA PHE A 103 5.34 11.28 -2.46
C PHE A 103 4.61 12.61 -2.59
N VAL A 104 3.45 12.77 -1.97
CA VAL A 104 2.67 14.03 -1.99
C VAL A 104 3.46 15.18 -1.39
N ARG A 105 4.20 14.96 -0.28
CA ARG A 105 5.06 16.01 0.31
C ARG A 105 6.15 16.47 -0.66
N VAL A 106 6.79 15.53 -1.35
CA VAL A 106 7.83 15.85 -2.34
C VAL A 106 7.23 16.62 -3.51
N MET A 107 6.07 16.19 -4.05
CA MET A 107 5.42 16.85 -5.17
C MET A 107 4.96 18.27 -4.81
N LYS A 108 4.39 18.48 -3.63
CA LYS A 108 4.02 19.81 -3.11
C LYS A 108 5.23 20.74 -2.99
N ARG A 109 6.36 20.23 -2.51
CA ARG A 109 7.60 21.02 -2.39
C ARG A 109 8.10 21.51 -3.74
N HIS A 110 7.90 20.73 -4.80
CA HIS A 110 8.35 21.06 -6.16
C HIS A 110 7.27 21.71 -7.03
N GLY A 111 6.05 21.91 -6.53
CA GLY A 111 4.95 22.54 -7.26
C GLY A 111 4.37 21.68 -8.40
N TYR A 112 4.37 20.36 -8.25
CA TYR A 112 3.87 19.43 -9.27
C TYR A 112 2.41 19.00 -8.98
N ASP A 113 1.46 19.91 -9.14
CA ASP A 113 0.05 19.67 -8.80
C ASP A 113 -0.56 18.49 -9.57
N SER A 114 -0.22 18.32 -10.85
CA SER A 114 -0.70 17.18 -11.65
C SER A 114 -0.27 15.83 -11.08
N LEU A 115 0.88 15.77 -10.44
CA LEU A 115 1.37 14.55 -9.81
C LEU A 115 0.72 14.31 -8.43
N ILE A 116 0.22 15.35 -7.79
CA ILE A 116 -0.59 15.22 -6.58
C ILE A 116 -1.93 14.57 -6.95
N THR A 117 -2.61 15.10 -7.98
CA THR A 117 -3.86 14.51 -8.49
C THR A 117 -3.67 13.06 -8.93
N TYR A 118 -2.55 12.74 -9.58
CA TYR A 118 -2.19 11.35 -9.91
C TYR A 118 -2.09 10.48 -8.65
N ALA A 119 -1.40 10.97 -7.61
CA ALA A 119 -1.27 10.23 -6.36
C ALA A 119 -2.61 10.01 -5.65
N GLU A 120 -3.51 11.00 -5.67
CA GLU A 120 -4.85 10.90 -5.11
C GLU A 120 -5.67 9.81 -5.84
N HIS A 121 -5.62 9.77 -7.16
CA HIS A 121 -6.28 8.73 -7.95
C HIS A 121 -5.66 7.34 -7.71
N GLU A 122 -4.35 7.22 -7.60
CA GLU A 122 -3.70 5.95 -7.26
C GLU A 122 -4.18 5.43 -5.89
N VAL A 123 -4.32 6.31 -4.89
CA VAL A 123 -4.86 5.94 -3.58
C VAL A 123 -6.30 5.45 -3.69
N ASP A 124 -7.15 6.11 -4.47
CA ASP A 124 -8.53 5.66 -4.69
C ASP A 124 -8.58 4.28 -5.34
N LEU A 125 -7.73 4.03 -6.33
CA LEU A 125 -7.65 2.73 -7.00
C LEU A 125 -7.16 1.63 -6.06
N ILE A 126 -6.17 1.92 -5.22
CA ILE A 126 -5.69 0.97 -4.19
C ILE A 126 -6.81 0.67 -3.19
N ASN A 127 -7.52 1.68 -2.72
CA ASN A 127 -8.63 1.52 -1.79
C ASN A 127 -9.78 0.69 -2.41
N LEU A 128 -10.07 0.88 -3.70
CA LEU A 128 -11.02 0.05 -4.42
C LEU A 128 -10.57 -1.43 -4.45
N ARG A 129 -9.31 -1.68 -4.81
CA ARG A 129 -8.73 -3.04 -4.81
C ARG A 129 -8.80 -3.68 -3.42
N MET A 130 -8.44 -2.94 -2.38
CA MET A 130 -8.52 -3.40 -0.99
C MET A 130 -9.95 -3.72 -0.58
N SER A 131 -10.92 -2.87 -0.97
CA SER A 131 -12.36 -3.12 -0.71
C SER A 131 -12.82 -4.45 -1.27
N LEU A 132 -12.50 -4.74 -2.53
CA LEU A 132 -12.96 -5.96 -3.20
C LEU A 132 -12.24 -7.21 -2.68
N ARG A 133 -10.93 -7.11 -2.40
CA ARG A 133 -10.16 -8.21 -1.78
C ARG A 133 -10.65 -8.50 -0.37
N GLY A 134 -10.88 -7.46 0.44
CA GLY A 134 -11.38 -7.60 1.80
C GLY A 134 -12.75 -8.27 1.85
N ARG A 135 -13.69 -7.88 0.97
CA ARG A 135 -14.99 -8.53 0.83
C ARG A 135 -14.86 -10.00 0.45
N LYS A 136 -13.98 -10.33 -0.50
CA LYS A 136 -13.73 -11.71 -0.91
C LYS A 136 -13.17 -12.58 0.22
N GLN A 137 -12.40 -11.96 1.12
CA GLN A 137 -11.83 -12.61 2.32
C GLN A 137 -12.79 -12.60 3.52
N GLY A 138 -13.96 -11.98 3.40
CA GLY A 138 -14.94 -11.89 4.48
C GLY A 138 -14.56 -10.92 5.61
N LEU A 139 -13.63 -9.96 5.33
CA LEU A 139 -13.25 -8.94 6.29
C LEU A 139 -14.41 -7.98 6.55
N ASP A 140 -14.60 -7.56 7.79
CA ASP A 140 -15.62 -6.58 8.15
C ASP A 140 -15.17 -5.12 7.93
N ALA A 141 -16.13 -4.18 7.97
CA ALA A 141 -15.85 -2.76 7.75
C ALA A 141 -14.93 -2.16 8.82
N LYS A 142 -14.98 -2.66 10.07
CA LYS A 142 -14.12 -2.18 11.15
C LYS A 142 -12.65 -2.52 10.90
N ILE A 143 -12.39 -3.72 10.40
CA ILE A 143 -11.05 -4.13 9.99
C ILE A 143 -10.58 -3.29 8.80
N MET A 144 -11.45 -3.14 7.79
CA MET A 144 -11.11 -2.37 6.59
C MET A 144 -10.82 -0.89 6.89
N ALA A 145 -11.44 -0.31 7.92
CA ALA A 145 -11.13 1.04 8.39
C ALA A 145 -9.64 1.22 8.76
N SER A 146 -8.99 0.18 9.27
CA SER A 146 -7.55 0.22 9.61
C SER A 146 -6.63 0.03 8.39
N VAL A 147 -7.18 -0.44 7.26
CA VAL A 147 -6.42 -0.77 6.04
C VAL A 147 -6.53 0.33 4.99
N PHE A 148 -7.67 1.03 4.89
CA PHE A 148 -7.85 2.08 3.89
C PHE A 148 -6.80 3.19 4.00
N LEU A 149 -6.27 3.60 2.86
CA LEU A 149 -5.28 4.67 2.75
C LEU A 149 -5.98 6.02 2.76
N PRO A 150 -5.51 6.99 3.55
CA PRO A 150 -5.93 8.38 3.45
C PRO A 150 -5.26 9.06 2.25
N GLY A 151 -5.85 10.15 1.77
CA GLY A 151 -5.23 11.02 0.76
C GLY A 151 -5.66 10.75 -0.68
N GLY A 152 -6.67 9.94 -0.90
CA GLY A 152 -7.41 9.87 -2.17
C GLY A 152 -8.43 11.01 -2.29
N THR A 153 -9.11 11.07 -3.43
CA THR A 153 -10.25 11.97 -3.64
C THR A 153 -11.48 11.49 -2.85
N ILE A 154 -11.54 10.18 -2.55
CA ILE A 154 -12.57 9.55 -1.73
C ILE A 154 -12.03 9.39 -0.31
N ALA A 155 -12.76 9.94 0.68
CA ALA A 155 -12.32 9.83 2.07
C ALA A 155 -12.39 8.38 2.57
N ALA A 156 -11.39 7.96 3.35
CA ALA A 156 -11.34 6.61 3.93
C ALA A 156 -12.55 6.29 4.82
N LEU A 157 -13.14 7.32 5.47
CA LEU A 157 -14.36 7.17 6.24
C LEU A 157 -15.55 6.79 5.36
N ASP A 158 -15.75 7.49 4.24
CA ASP A 158 -16.84 7.21 3.30
C ASP A 158 -16.72 5.80 2.70
N LEU A 159 -15.49 5.38 2.40
CA LEU A 159 -15.20 4.00 1.96
C LEU A 159 -15.59 2.98 3.04
N THR A 160 -15.28 3.27 4.31
CA THR A 160 -15.64 2.38 5.42
C THR A 160 -17.15 2.24 5.56
N GLU A 161 -17.90 3.34 5.46
CA GLU A 161 -19.35 3.36 5.54
C GLU A 161 -20.03 2.65 4.35
N ALA A 162 -19.44 2.78 3.16
CA ALA A 162 -19.95 2.16 1.94
C ALA A 162 -19.53 0.69 1.78
N TYR A 163 -18.48 0.25 2.47
CA TYR A 163 -17.78 -1.01 2.25
C TYR A 163 -18.72 -2.24 2.14
N SER A 164 -19.73 -2.35 3.01
CA SER A 164 -20.60 -3.52 3.05
C SER A 164 -21.77 -3.47 2.07
N ARG A 165 -21.95 -2.39 1.31
CA ARG A 165 -23.10 -2.15 0.44
C ARG A 165 -22.67 -1.87 -0.99
N ASP A 166 -23.10 -2.73 -1.93
CA ASP A 166 -22.70 -2.61 -3.34
C ASP A 166 -23.08 -1.28 -3.96
N GLU A 167 -24.32 -0.84 -3.77
CA GLU A 167 -24.81 0.40 -4.36
C GLU A 167 -24.12 1.63 -3.75
N ALA A 168 -23.83 1.61 -2.46
CA ALA A 168 -23.10 2.70 -1.82
C ALA A 168 -21.66 2.80 -2.34
N LEU A 169 -20.98 1.65 -2.53
CA LEU A 169 -19.63 1.63 -3.08
C LEU A 169 -19.61 2.08 -4.55
N LYS A 170 -20.60 1.67 -5.36
CA LYS A 170 -20.76 2.17 -6.73
C LYS A 170 -20.96 3.68 -6.78
N GLU A 171 -21.80 4.22 -5.89
CA GLU A 171 -22.08 5.66 -5.86
C GLU A 171 -20.86 6.48 -5.47
N LEU A 172 -19.98 5.98 -4.57
CA LEU A 172 -18.72 6.66 -4.24
C LEU A 172 -17.77 6.79 -5.43
N PHE A 173 -17.75 5.80 -6.32
CA PHE A 173 -16.87 5.83 -7.51
C PHE A 173 -17.57 6.42 -8.74
N LYS A 174 -18.83 6.83 -8.63
CA LYS A 174 -19.57 7.46 -9.72
C LYS A 174 -18.88 8.75 -10.15
N SER A 175 -18.78 8.95 -11.45
CA SER A 175 -18.06 10.09 -12.04
C SER A 175 -16.55 10.16 -11.75
N SER A 176 -15.99 9.14 -11.09
CA SER A 176 -14.54 9.00 -10.98
C SER A 176 -13.97 8.31 -12.22
N PRO A 177 -12.66 8.43 -12.48
CA PRO A 177 -11.99 7.67 -13.54
C PRO A 177 -12.16 6.15 -13.41
N PHE A 178 -12.52 5.68 -12.23
CA PHE A 178 -12.60 4.26 -11.87
C PHE A 178 -14.03 3.72 -11.80
N GLU A 179 -15.04 4.48 -12.22
CA GLU A 179 -16.45 4.07 -12.15
C GLU A 179 -16.68 2.70 -12.81
N SER A 180 -16.18 2.51 -14.03
CA SER A 180 -16.35 1.25 -14.76
C SER A 180 -15.64 0.08 -14.07
N LEU A 181 -14.45 0.31 -13.54
CA LEU A 181 -13.69 -0.69 -12.77
C LEU A 181 -14.40 -1.05 -11.46
N ALA A 182 -14.97 -0.07 -10.76
CA ALA A 182 -15.72 -0.30 -9.53
C ALA A 182 -16.96 -1.17 -9.81
N ILE A 183 -17.76 -0.83 -10.83
CA ILE A 183 -18.94 -1.60 -11.21
C ILE A 183 -18.58 -3.04 -11.56
N GLN A 184 -17.55 -3.23 -12.40
CA GLN A 184 -17.10 -4.56 -12.81
C GLN A 184 -16.56 -5.38 -11.64
N GLY A 185 -15.70 -4.79 -10.79
CA GLY A 185 -15.10 -5.47 -9.64
C GLY A 185 -16.13 -5.87 -8.59
N ILE A 186 -17.14 -5.02 -8.32
CA ILE A 186 -18.24 -5.33 -7.41
C ILE A 186 -19.06 -6.51 -7.95
N LYS A 187 -19.38 -6.51 -9.24
CA LYS A 187 -20.10 -7.63 -9.88
C LYS A 187 -19.32 -8.94 -9.74
N LEU A 188 -18.03 -8.95 -10.06
CA LEU A 188 -17.18 -10.14 -9.94
C LEU A 188 -17.11 -10.66 -8.49
N THR A 189 -17.08 -9.75 -7.52
CA THR A 189 -17.08 -10.12 -6.10
C THR A 189 -18.38 -10.74 -5.67
N ALA A 190 -19.53 -10.19 -6.10
CA ALA A 190 -20.86 -10.76 -5.86
C ALA A 190 -21.02 -12.17 -6.48
N GLU A 191 -20.48 -12.38 -7.67
CA GLU A 191 -20.47 -13.67 -8.38
C GLU A 191 -19.40 -14.65 -7.86
N ARG A 192 -18.61 -14.25 -6.84
CA ARG A 192 -17.46 -15.01 -6.32
C ARG A 192 -16.41 -15.37 -7.37
N ALA A 193 -16.37 -14.63 -8.47
CA ALA A 193 -15.43 -14.83 -9.57
C ALA A 193 -13.99 -14.40 -9.20
N SER A 194 -13.03 -14.77 -10.04
CA SER A 194 -11.64 -14.32 -9.87
C SER A 194 -11.48 -12.84 -10.17
N LEU A 195 -10.72 -12.13 -9.34
CA LEU A 195 -10.35 -10.72 -9.57
C LEU A 195 -9.08 -10.57 -10.41
N THR A 196 -8.39 -11.64 -10.77
CA THR A 196 -7.06 -11.58 -11.40
C THR A 196 -7.05 -10.77 -12.70
N SER A 197 -8.03 -10.99 -13.60
CA SER A 197 -8.11 -10.24 -14.86
C SER A 197 -8.51 -8.79 -14.65
N TRP A 198 -9.37 -8.54 -13.66
CA TRP A 198 -9.78 -7.20 -13.26
C TRP A 198 -8.62 -6.43 -12.63
N GLU A 199 -7.81 -7.07 -11.78
CA GLU A 199 -6.63 -6.46 -11.17
C GLU A 199 -5.60 -6.04 -12.22
N LYS A 200 -5.42 -6.85 -13.29
CA LYS A 200 -4.58 -6.46 -14.43
C LYS A 200 -5.13 -5.22 -15.16
N ALA A 201 -6.43 -5.15 -15.37
CA ALA A 201 -7.06 -3.98 -16.00
C ALA A 201 -6.97 -2.70 -15.12
N CYS A 202 -6.67 -2.83 -13.84
CA CYS A 202 -6.37 -1.69 -12.98
C CYS A 202 -4.93 -1.19 -13.13
N ASP A 203 -4.02 -1.99 -13.70
CA ASP A 203 -2.61 -1.63 -13.88
C ASP A 203 -2.35 -0.96 -15.25
N ASP A 204 -3.28 -1.11 -16.21
CA ASP A 204 -3.26 -0.51 -17.57
C ASP A 204 -3.88 0.91 -17.56
#